data_85e72136efc3850890cf47d34d551abc
#
_entry.id   85e72136efc3850890cf47d34d551abc
#
_cell.length_a   1.000
_cell.length_b   1.000
_cell.length_c   1.000
_cell.angle_alpha   90.00
_cell.angle_beta   90.00
_cell.angle_gamma   90.00
#
_symmetry.space_group_name_H-M   'P 1'
#
loop_
_entity.id
_entity.type
_entity.pdbx_description
1 polymer ?
#
loop_
_entity_poly.entity_id
_entity_poly.type
_entity_poly.pdbx_seq_one_letter_code
_entity_poly.pdbx_strand_id
1 'polypeptide(L)'
;MEDAEEVVPKDRWNSYRRLKRAVRKFLENNIDRCQLQEATDQIDASEPKFPTVAITTLSVEDVQRSLQLELDVEDREMQGVQPLPLPPLLVSTLGLIKEAIGNSRINEASARWVVDAVILHAYKAANTDIKNAQPLSVQCERTYQFGPVWLNRKKVILSGRPDYRVWYGVSEALCLNVLIVEAKGSPKATNPIAQLLGYMGCIHRARKSEGKRNCGVYGMASTGDTWTFLKISNDSKWAEYPVAGRQGHLEKPFGLLVWMLKKAAALSPPHSKETSAETNDDPMDLESPV
;
A
#
# COMPACT_ATOMS: atom_id res chain seq x y z
N MET A 1 -3.32 10.32 -30.57
CA MET A 1 -3.06 10.46 -29.12
C MET A 1 -1.69 9.86 -28.92
N GLU A 2 -0.69 10.73 -28.89
CA GLU A 2 0.71 10.32 -28.77
C GLU A 2 0.97 9.76 -27.37
N ASP A 3 1.53 8.57 -27.35
CA ASP A 3 2.03 7.93 -26.15
C ASP A 3 3.12 8.84 -25.55
N ALA A 4 2.80 9.46 -24.43
CA ALA A 4 3.79 10.18 -23.65
C ALA A 4 4.74 9.15 -23.00
N GLU A 5 5.82 8.81 -23.70
CA GLU A 5 6.97 8.15 -23.11
C GLU A 5 7.34 8.88 -21.82
N GLU A 6 7.31 8.15 -20.73
CA GLU A 6 7.75 8.64 -19.41
C GLU A 6 9.26 8.88 -19.47
N VAL A 7 9.63 10.10 -19.92
CA VAL A 7 11.03 10.52 -19.98
C VAL A 7 11.56 10.58 -18.55
N VAL A 8 12.25 9.52 -18.14
CA VAL A 8 13.04 9.53 -16.90
C VAL A 8 13.93 10.77 -16.94
N PRO A 9 13.84 11.70 -15.96
CA PRO A 9 14.59 12.94 -15.99
C PRO A 9 16.09 12.64 -16.21
N LYS A 10 16.72 13.34 -17.16
CA LYS A 10 18.15 13.15 -17.50
C LYS A 10 19.06 13.15 -16.27
N ASP A 11 18.68 13.89 -15.22
CA ASP A 11 19.41 13.98 -13.96
C ASP A 11 19.44 12.66 -13.17
N ARG A 12 18.32 11.92 -13.13
CA ARG A 12 18.26 10.60 -12.48
C ARG A 12 19.14 9.56 -13.18
N TRP A 13 19.20 9.61 -14.51
CA TRP A 13 20.11 8.78 -15.30
C TRP A 13 21.59 9.13 -15.02
N ASN A 14 21.90 10.40 -14.80
CA ASN A 14 23.25 10.84 -14.48
C ASN A 14 23.68 10.40 -13.09
N SER A 15 22.82 10.52 -12.07
CA SER A 15 23.08 10.04 -10.71
C SER A 15 23.24 8.52 -10.68
N TYR A 16 22.37 7.76 -11.34
CA TYR A 16 22.50 6.31 -11.47
C TYR A 16 23.79 5.87 -12.16
N ARG A 17 24.18 6.54 -13.27
CA ARG A 17 25.45 6.25 -13.96
C ARG A 17 26.67 6.56 -13.10
N ARG A 18 26.63 7.64 -12.32
CA ARG A 18 27.69 8.01 -11.37
C ARG A 18 27.81 6.97 -10.27
N LEU A 19 26.70 6.58 -9.65
CA LEU A 19 26.67 5.54 -8.62
C LEU A 19 27.21 4.21 -9.18
N LYS A 20 26.71 3.74 -10.32
CA LYS A 20 27.18 2.50 -10.96
C LYS A 20 28.67 2.53 -11.26
N ARG A 21 29.22 3.68 -11.66
CA ARG A 21 30.66 3.87 -11.89
C ARG A 21 31.45 3.82 -10.59
N ALA A 22 30.98 4.46 -9.53
CA ALA A 22 31.63 4.43 -8.22
C ALA A 22 31.66 3.01 -7.63
N VAL A 23 30.52 2.30 -7.66
CA VAL A 23 30.44 0.90 -7.23
C VAL A 23 31.36 -0.01 -8.03
N ARG A 24 31.42 0.13 -9.37
CA ARG A 24 32.35 -0.64 -10.19
C ARG A 24 33.80 -0.40 -9.79
N LYS A 25 34.21 0.86 -9.60
CA LYS A 25 35.57 1.21 -9.16
C LYS A 25 35.90 0.61 -7.79
N PHE A 26 34.94 0.58 -6.89
CA PHE A 26 35.10 -0.05 -5.58
C PHE A 26 35.29 -1.57 -5.71
N LEU A 27 34.47 -2.24 -6.53
CA LEU A 27 34.59 -3.68 -6.76
C LEU A 27 35.90 -4.06 -7.47
N GLU A 28 36.46 -3.17 -8.27
CA GLU A 28 37.77 -3.33 -8.93
C GLU A 28 38.95 -2.92 -8.03
N ASN A 29 38.69 -2.60 -6.73
CA ASN A 29 39.65 -2.10 -5.75
C ASN A 29 40.40 -0.82 -6.20
N ASN A 30 39.80 -0.01 -7.09
CA ASN A 30 40.34 1.23 -7.58
C ASN A 30 40.03 2.42 -6.67
N ILE A 31 39.07 2.28 -5.75
CA ILE A 31 38.71 3.23 -4.70
C ILE A 31 38.43 2.49 -3.39
N ASP A 32 38.70 3.13 -2.28
CA ASP A 32 38.40 2.62 -0.96
C ASP A 32 36.95 2.95 -0.50
N ARG A 33 36.60 2.48 0.70
CA ARG A 33 35.27 2.69 1.27
C ARG A 33 34.95 4.18 1.53
N CYS A 34 35.97 4.97 1.93
CA CYS A 34 35.80 6.41 2.16
C CYS A 34 35.50 7.14 0.86
N GLN A 35 36.27 6.83 -0.20
CA GLN A 35 36.06 7.39 -1.54
C GLN A 35 34.73 6.98 -2.16
N LEU A 36 34.25 5.76 -1.89
CA LEU A 36 32.89 5.34 -2.29
C LEU A 36 31.84 6.15 -1.53
N GLN A 37 32.03 6.34 -0.21
CA GLN A 37 31.13 7.15 0.59
C GLN A 37 31.08 8.61 0.11
N GLU A 38 32.23 9.23 -0.13
CA GLU A 38 32.31 10.60 -0.68
C GLU A 38 31.60 10.70 -2.04
N ALA A 39 31.76 9.70 -2.91
CA ALA A 39 31.10 9.69 -4.21
C ALA A 39 29.56 9.56 -4.08
N THR A 40 29.07 8.77 -3.12
CA THR A 40 27.63 8.66 -2.82
C THR A 40 27.09 9.96 -2.22
N ASP A 41 27.80 10.56 -1.27
CA ASP A 41 27.42 11.84 -0.65
C ASP A 41 27.35 12.99 -1.67
N GLN A 42 28.28 13.02 -2.63
CA GLN A 42 28.25 13.98 -3.74
C GLN A 42 27.06 13.77 -4.68
N ILE A 43 26.66 12.51 -4.92
CA ILE A 43 25.49 12.20 -5.72
C ILE A 43 24.22 12.65 -4.97
N ASP A 44 24.08 12.32 -3.70
CA ASP A 44 22.96 12.71 -2.84
C ASP A 44 22.84 14.25 -2.71
N ALA A 45 23.97 14.95 -2.59
CA ALA A 45 24.01 16.41 -2.56
C ALA A 45 23.61 17.06 -3.90
N SER A 46 23.80 16.36 -5.02
CA SER A 46 23.45 16.83 -6.37
C SER A 46 22.01 16.53 -6.77
N GLU A 47 21.29 15.68 -6.00
CA GLU A 47 19.89 15.39 -6.30
C GLU A 47 19.00 16.62 -5.98
N PRO A 48 18.03 16.92 -6.87
CA PRO A 48 17.13 18.04 -6.62
C PRO A 48 16.28 17.75 -5.38
N LYS A 49 16.40 18.60 -4.35
CA LYS A 49 15.58 18.54 -3.14
C LYS A 49 14.20 19.10 -3.44
N PHE A 50 13.19 18.24 -3.42
CA PHE A 50 11.79 18.65 -3.56
C PHE A 50 11.17 18.95 -2.19
N PRO A 51 10.31 19.97 -2.07
CA PRO A 51 9.59 20.22 -0.83
C PRO A 51 8.67 19.04 -0.50
N THR A 52 8.57 18.71 0.79
CA THR A 52 7.67 17.67 1.28
C THR A 52 6.33 18.26 1.64
N VAL A 53 5.25 17.60 1.19
CA VAL A 53 3.87 17.97 1.48
C VAL A 53 3.19 16.80 2.19
N ALA A 54 2.51 17.11 3.30
CA ALA A 54 1.77 16.10 4.05
C ALA A 54 0.49 15.70 3.29
N ILE A 55 0.26 14.39 3.13
CA ILE A 55 -0.94 13.86 2.45
C ILE A 55 -2.23 14.34 3.14
N THR A 56 -2.19 14.54 4.46
CA THR A 56 -3.32 15.04 5.25
C THR A 56 -3.79 16.44 4.86
N THR A 57 -2.99 17.21 4.12
CA THR A 57 -3.32 18.57 3.68
C THR A 57 -3.92 18.65 2.29
N LEU A 58 -4.01 17.52 1.58
CA LEU A 58 -4.52 17.47 0.21
C LEU A 58 -6.04 17.38 0.17
N SER A 59 -6.64 18.02 -0.82
CA SER A 59 -8.03 17.77 -1.20
C SER A 59 -8.15 16.51 -2.07
N VAL A 60 -9.37 16.00 -2.28
CA VAL A 60 -9.62 14.87 -3.20
C VAL A 60 -9.15 15.23 -4.60
N GLU A 61 -9.42 16.45 -5.06
CA GLU A 61 -9.04 16.95 -6.39
C GLU A 61 -7.51 17.05 -6.54
N ASP A 62 -6.79 17.44 -5.48
CA ASP A 62 -5.32 17.47 -5.48
C ASP A 62 -4.75 16.06 -5.61
N VAL A 63 -5.32 15.11 -4.86
CA VAL A 63 -4.94 13.69 -4.92
C VAL A 63 -5.20 13.12 -6.30
N GLN A 64 -6.41 13.33 -6.86
CA GLN A 64 -6.76 12.83 -8.18
C GLN A 64 -5.80 13.35 -9.25
N ARG A 65 -5.53 14.65 -9.27
CA ARG A 65 -4.62 15.26 -10.25
C ARG A 65 -3.17 14.80 -10.08
N SER A 66 -2.67 14.83 -8.85
CA SER A 66 -1.26 14.53 -8.59
C SER A 66 -0.91 13.05 -8.78
N LEU A 67 -1.86 12.15 -8.52
CA LEU A 67 -1.69 10.70 -8.60
C LEU A 67 -2.41 10.08 -9.80
N GLN A 68 -3.00 10.92 -10.68
CA GLN A 68 -3.68 10.51 -11.92
C GLN A 68 -4.77 9.46 -11.65
N LEU A 69 -5.68 9.78 -10.74
CA LEU A 69 -6.81 8.94 -10.37
C LEU A 69 -8.11 9.52 -10.89
N GLU A 70 -9.02 8.65 -11.34
CA GLU A 70 -10.35 9.00 -11.83
C GLU A 70 -11.42 8.32 -10.97
N LEU A 71 -12.51 9.05 -10.66
CA LEU A 71 -13.63 8.49 -9.91
C LEU A 71 -14.46 7.56 -10.82
N ASP A 72 -14.68 6.34 -10.38
CA ASP A 72 -15.57 5.37 -11.02
C ASP A 72 -16.88 5.24 -10.23
N VAL A 73 -17.91 5.92 -10.69
CA VAL A 73 -19.25 5.90 -10.08
C VAL A 73 -20.04 4.63 -10.43
N GLU A 74 -19.58 3.86 -11.41
CA GLU A 74 -20.26 2.64 -11.87
C GLU A 74 -19.74 1.36 -11.19
N ASP A 75 -18.61 1.43 -10.45
CA ASP A 75 -18.08 0.26 -9.75
C ASP A 75 -19.08 -0.24 -8.68
N ARG A 76 -19.45 -1.52 -8.76
CA ARG A 76 -20.40 -2.18 -7.86
C ARG A 76 -19.77 -3.40 -7.14
N GLU A 77 -18.49 -3.64 -7.30
CA GLU A 77 -17.83 -4.84 -6.78
C GLU A 77 -18.06 -5.03 -5.27
N MET A 78 -17.91 -3.94 -4.50
CA MET A 78 -18.06 -3.99 -3.04
C MET A 78 -19.52 -4.14 -2.57
N GLN A 79 -20.49 -3.74 -3.39
CA GLN A 79 -21.92 -3.87 -3.06
C GLN A 79 -22.33 -5.34 -2.96
N GLY A 80 -21.79 -6.19 -3.82
CA GLY A 80 -22.07 -7.63 -3.87
C GLY A 80 -21.49 -8.46 -2.72
N VAL A 81 -20.56 -7.89 -1.94
CA VAL A 81 -19.94 -8.59 -0.81
C VAL A 81 -20.99 -8.86 0.26
N GLN A 82 -21.13 -10.12 0.69
CA GLN A 82 -22.10 -10.50 1.70
C GLN A 82 -21.63 -10.15 3.12
N PRO A 83 -22.52 -9.76 4.04
CA PRO A 83 -22.21 -9.66 5.45
C PRO A 83 -21.71 -11.02 5.98
N LEU A 84 -20.76 -10.98 6.90
CA LEU A 84 -20.26 -12.17 7.60
C LEU A 84 -20.62 -12.11 9.07
N PRO A 85 -21.03 -13.25 9.68
CA PRO A 85 -21.28 -13.30 11.12
C PRO A 85 -20.00 -12.94 11.90
N LEU A 86 -20.16 -12.17 12.95
CA LEU A 86 -19.02 -11.80 13.79
C LEU A 86 -18.56 -13.01 14.62
N PRO A 87 -17.26 -13.26 14.72
CA PRO A 87 -16.72 -14.27 15.62
C PRO A 87 -17.15 -14.00 17.07
N PRO A 88 -17.53 -15.02 17.87
CA PRO A 88 -17.97 -14.82 19.26
C PRO A 88 -16.99 -14.02 20.13
N LEU A 89 -15.69 -14.24 19.93
CA LEU A 89 -14.66 -13.50 20.65
C LEU A 89 -14.64 -12.00 20.24
N LEU A 90 -14.89 -11.67 18.98
CA LEU A 90 -15.02 -10.28 18.56
C LEU A 90 -16.23 -9.62 19.23
N VAL A 91 -17.36 -10.30 19.26
CA VAL A 91 -18.58 -9.80 19.93
C VAL A 91 -18.30 -9.50 21.40
N SER A 92 -17.65 -10.44 22.10
CA SER A 92 -17.26 -10.25 23.51
C SER A 92 -16.30 -9.08 23.71
N THR A 93 -15.30 -8.93 22.82
CA THR A 93 -14.33 -7.84 22.85
C THR A 93 -15.01 -6.48 22.63
N LEU A 94 -15.90 -6.40 21.64
CA LEU A 94 -16.66 -5.17 21.38
C LEU A 94 -17.59 -4.80 22.55
N GLY A 95 -18.19 -5.81 23.20
CA GLY A 95 -18.97 -5.62 24.44
C GLY A 95 -18.12 -5.00 25.56
N LEU A 96 -16.92 -5.55 25.79
CA LEU A 96 -15.99 -5.04 26.79
C LEU A 96 -15.51 -3.61 26.47
N ILE A 97 -15.21 -3.32 25.19
CA ILE A 97 -14.83 -1.96 24.76
C ILE A 97 -15.98 -0.97 25.04
N LYS A 98 -17.21 -1.37 24.71
CA LYS A 98 -18.39 -0.54 24.99
C LYS A 98 -18.58 -0.27 26.49
N GLU A 99 -18.43 -1.29 27.30
CA GLU A 99 -18.51 -1.17 28.75
C GLU A 99 -17.42 -0.24 29.30
N ALA A 100 -16.16 -0.40 28.84
CA ALA A 100 -15.01 0.40 29.26
C ALA A 100 -15.14 1.87 28.86
N ILE A 101 -15.68 2.17 27.67
CA ILE A 101 -15.96 3.55 27.22
C ILE A 101 -17.13 4.15 28.00
N GLY A 102 -18.14 3.34 28.34
CA GLY A 102 -19.34 3.77 29.04
C GLY A 102 -20.09 4.86 28.27
N ASN A 103 -20.47 5.93 28.98
CA ASN A 103 -21.14 7.08 28.38
C ASN A 103 -20.18 8.19 27.90
N SER A 104 -18.87 7.91 27.90
CA SER A 104 -17.88 8.89 27.46
C SER A 104 -18.00 9.17 25.96
N ARG A 105 -17.69 10.40 25.55
CA ARG A 105 -17.66 10.75 24.14
C ARG A 105 -16.53 9.99 23.44
N ILE A 106 -16.86 9.28 22.38
CA ILE A 106 -15.88 8.58 21.54
C ILE A 106 -14.93 9.62 20.91
N ASN A 107 -13.63 9.42 21.16
CA ASN A 107 -12.54 10.16 20.53
C ASN A 107 -11.77 9.21 19.57
N GLU A 108 -10.76 9.75 18.89
CA GLU A 108 -9.96 8.96 17.94
C GLU A 108 -9.29 7.74 18.60
N ALA A 109 -8.76 7.89 19.80
CA ALA A 109 -8.10 6.79 20.52
C ALA A 109 -9.08 5.66 20.88
N SER A 110 -10.29 6.01 21.38
CA SER A 110 -11.31 5.00 21.70
C SER A 110 -11.94 4.38 20.44
N ALA A 111 -12.07 5.14 19.34
CA ALA A 111 -12.48 4.60 18.05
C ALA A 111 -11.48 3.53 17.54
N ARG A 112 -10.19 3.73 17.76
CA ARG A 112 -9.15 2.76 17.41
C ARG A 112 -9.32 1.41 18.10
N TRP A 113 -9.78 1.35 19.33
CA TRP A 113 -10.03 0.05 20.00
C TRP A 113 -11.03 -0.81 19.22
N VAL A 114 -12.09 -0.19 18.69
CA VAL A 114 -13.05 -0.91 17.84
C VAL A 114 -12.42 -1.34 16.52
N VAL A 115 -11.69 -0.42 15.87
CA VAL A 115 -11.04 -0.68 14.59
C VAL A 115 -9.96 -1.77 14.75
N ASP A 116 -9.14 -1.73 15.81
CA ASP A 116 -8.14 -2.75 16.15
C ASP A 116 -8.76 -4.13 16.28
N ALA A 117 -9.82 -4.23 17.07
CA ALA A 117 -10.52 -5.49 17.29
C ALA A 117 -11.04 -6.06 15.97
N VAL A 118 -11.69 -5.22 15.14
CA VAL A 118 -12.24 -5.65 13.86
C VAL A 118 -11.14 -6.07 12.89
N ILE A 119 -10.04 -5.31 12.78
CA ILE A 119 -8.90 -5.65 11.89
C ILE A 119 -8.27 -7.00 12.28
N LEU A 120 -7.97 -7.20 13.57
CA LEU A 120 -7.31 -8.42 14.05
C LEU A 120 -8.17 -9.66 13.79
N HIS A 121 -9.47 -9.58 14.02
CA HIS A 121 -10.37 -10.68 13.77
C HIS A 121 -10.61 -10.93 12.27
N ALA A 122 -10.69 -9.86 11.46
CA ALA A 122 -10.80 -9.99 10.01
C ALA A 122 -9.52 -10.59 9.40
N TYR A 123 -8.34 -10.18 9.90
CA TYR A 123 -7.06 -10.77 9.51
C TYR A 123 -7.02 -12.27 9.81
N LYS A 124 -7.44 -12.67 11.02
CA LYS A 124 -7.52 -14.09 11.39
C LYS A 124 -8.49 -14.86 10.48
N ALA A 125 -9.68 -14.32 10.22
CA ALA A 125 -10.67 -14.93 9.36
C ALA A 125 -10.19 -15.04 7.90
N ALA A 126 -9.49 -14.03 7.40
CA ALA A 126 -8.93 -14.06 6.04
C ALA A 126 -7.83 -15.13 5.90
N ASN A 127 -6.91 -15.23 6.88
CA ASN A 127 -5.78 -16.15 6.81
C ASN A 127 -6.16 -17.64 6.95
N THR A 128 -7.32 -17.95 7.52
CA THR A 128 -7.76 -19.35 7.67
C THR A 128 -7.94 -20.04 6.32
N ASP A 129 -8.28 -19.29 5.27
CA ASP A 129 -8.61 -19.83 3.94
C ASP A 129 -7.45 -19.70 2.92
N ILE A 130 -6.35 -19.06 3.30
CA ILE A 130 -5.26 -18.76 2.37
C ILE A 130 -4.19 -19.85 2.43
N LYS A 131 -4.31 -20.88 1.58
CA LYS A 131 -3.35 -22.01 1.58
C LYS A 131 -2.07 -21.80 0.78
N ASN A 132 -2.01 -20.86 -0.17
CA ASN A 132 -0.88 -20.74 -1.13
C ASN A 132 -0.42 -19.31 -1.39
N ALA A 133 -0.85 -18.32 -0.62
CA ALA A 133 -0.39 -16.94 -0.76
C ALA A 133 0.74 -16.62 0.24
N GLN A 134 1.52 -15.59 -0.07
CA GLN A 134 2.45 -15.06 0.93
C GLN A 134 1.68 -14.52 2.13
N PRO A 135 2.19 -14.70 3.36
CA PRO A 135 1.51 -14.21 4.55
C PRO A 135 1.36 -12.69 4.47
N LEU A 136 0.20 -12.22 4.88
CA LEU A 136 -0.04 -10.79 5.06
C LEU A 136 0.61 -10.35 6.37
N SER A 137 1.13 -9.14 6.37
CA SER A 137 1.65 -8.45 7.56
C SER A 137 0.86 -7.17 7.80
N VAL A 138 0.54 -6.90 9.06
CA VAL A 138 -0.15 -5.67 9.49
C VAL A 138 0.81 -4.86 10.35
N GLN A 139 0.92 -3.57 10.07
CA GLN A 139 1.74 -2.66 10.85
C GLN A 139 1.02 -1.33 11.09
N CYS A 140 1.27 -0.75 12.27
CA CYS A 140 0.70 0.53 12.68
C CYS A 140 1.69 1.67 12.45
N GLU A 141 1.16 2.85 12.12
CA GLU A 141 1.79 4.17 12.24
C GLU A 141 3.19 4.32 11.62
N ARG A 142 3.45 3.75 10.44
CA ARG A 142 4.73 3.91 9.79
C ARG A 142 4.71 4.97 8.69
N THR A 143 5.61 5.94 8.81
CA THR A 143 5.78 7.00 7.80
C THR A 143 6.34 6.44 6.50
N TYR A 144 5.86 6.96 5.39
CA TYR A 144 6.46 6.76 4.08
C TYR A 144 6.46 8.06 3.26
N GLN A 145 7.25 8.07 2.22
CA GLN A 145 7.33 9.15 1.25
C GLN A 145 7.17 8.59 -0.16
N PHE A 146 6.54 9.38 -1.02
CA PHE A 146 6.34 9.04 -2.43
C PHE A 146 6.52 10.27 -3.32
N GLY A 147 7.17 10.10 -4.43
CA GLY A 147 7.37 11.17 -5.40
C GLY A 147 8.74 11.12 -6.09
N PRO A 148 9.12 12.19 -6.81
CA PRO A 148 8.37 13.45 -6.88
C PRO A 148 7.10 13.35 -7.74
N VAL A 149 6.04 14.03 -7.31
CA VAL A 149 4.79 14.20 -8.07
C VAL A 149 4.53 15.67 -8.36
N TRP A 150 3.72 15.94 -9.37
CA TRP A 150 3.27 17.31 -9.66
C TRP A 150 2.08 17.70 -8.79
N LEU A 151 2.23 18.75 -8.00
CA LEU A 151 1.17 19.38 -7.22
C LEU A 151 1.21 20.89 -7.47
N ASN A 152 0.12 21.45 -7.99
CA ASN A 152 -0.01 22.89 -8.26
C ASN A 152 1.21 23.47 -9.03
N ARG A 153 1.61 22.82 -10.11
CA ARG A 153 2.74 23.18 -10.99
C ARG A 153 4.13 23.09 -10.33
N LYS A 154 4.24 22.47 -9.17
CA LYS A 154 5.52 22.23 -8.47
C LYS A 154 5.73 20.74 -8.27
N LYS A 155 6.97 20.28 -8.37
CA LYS A 155 7.33 18.91 -7.97
C LYS A 155 7.50 18.84 -6.46
N VAL A 156 6.84 17.90 -5.82
CA VAL A 156 6.85 17.71 -4.37
C VAL A 156 7.00 16.22 -4.02
N ILE A 157 7.48 15.95 -2.81
CA ILE A 157 7.42 14.63 -2.19
C ILE A 157 6.18 14.58 -1.31
N LEU A 158 5.30 13.62 -1.54
CA LEU A 158 4.17 13.36 -0.65
C LEU A 158 4.66 12.52 0.54
N SER A 159 4.29 12.91 1.75
CA SER A 159 4.64 12.20 2.97
C SER A 159 3.41 11.95 3.82
N GLY A 160 3.37 10.79 4.49
CA GLY A 160 2.27 10.47 5.37
C GLY A 160 2.53 9.26 6.26
N ARG A 161 1.65 9.12 7.26
CA ARG A 161 1.69 8.05 8.25
C ARG A 161 0.27 7.53 8.44
N PRO A 162 -0.18 6.53 7.65
CA PRO A 162 -1.48 5.90 7.87
C PRO A 162 -1.50 5.14 9.19
N ASP A 163 -2.68 4.97 9.77
CA ASP A 163 -2.83 4.25 11.04
C ASP A 163 -2.45 2.78 10.90
N TYR A 164 -2.89 2.12 9.81
CA TYR A 164 -2.54 0.72 9.55
C TYR A 164 -2.19 0.52 8.08
N ARG A 165 -1.23 -0.36 7.84
CA ARG A 165 -0.83 -0.84 6.51
C ARG A 165 -0.84 -2.36 6.50
N VAL A 166 -1.32 -2.94 5.42
CA VAL A 166 -1.24 -4.38 5.17
C VAL A 166 -0.45 -4.60 3.88
N TRP A 167 0.56 -5.44 3.94
CA TRP A 167 1.36 -5.83 2.78
C TRP A 167 1.59 -7.35 2.77
N TYR A 168 2.13 -7.85 1.68
CA TYR A 168 2.54 -9.25 1.56
C TYR A 168 4.07 -9.36 1.43
N GLY A 169 4.60 -10.52 1.84
CA GLY A 169 6.04 -10.78 1.81
C GLY A 169 6.79 -10.23 3.01
N VAL A 170 8.13 -10.33 2.95
CA VAL A 170 9.03 -9.95 4.06
C VAL A 170 9.55 -8.53 3.97
N SER A 171 9.48 -7.90 2.80
CA SER A 171 9.92 -6.52 2.60
C SER A 171 8.79 -5.54 2.90
N GLU A 172 9.15 -4.43 3.55
CA GLU A 172 8.21 -3.33 3.82
C GLU A 172 8.14 -2.29 2.68
N ALA A 173 8.58 -2.65 1.47
CA ALA A 173 8.55 -1.75 0.33
C ALA A 173 7.12 -1.24 0.06
N LEU A 174 7.00 0.05 -0.32
CA LEU A 174 5.71 0.70 -0.53
C LEU A 174 4.84 -0.03 -1.56
N CYS A 175 5.46 -0.51 -2.64
CA CYS A 175 4.77 -1.24 -3.72
C CYS A 175 4.19 -2.61 -3.30
N LEU A 176 4.53 -3.13 -2.11
CA LEU A 176 3.98 -4.37 -1.57
C LEU A 176 2.74 -4.15 -0.71
N ASN A 177 2.42 -2.90 -0.35
CA ASN A 177 1.21 -2.59 0.40
C ASN A 177 -0.03 -2.78 -0.49
N VAL A 178 -1.11 -3.26 0.10
CA VAL A 178 -2.34 -3.63 -0.63
C VAL A 178 -3.61 -3.16 0.06
N LEU A 179 -3.55 -2.85 1.36
CA LEU A 179 -4.65 -2.30 2.14
C LEU A 179 -4.13 -1.22 3.09
N ILE A 180 -4.85 -0.11 3.15
CA ILE A 180 -4.61 0.99 4.08
C ILE A 180 -5.86 1.20 4.92
N VAL A 181 -5.67 1.45 6.20
CA VAL A 181 -6.76 1.78 7.11
C VAL A 181 -6.45 3.09 7.84
N GLU A 182 -7.45 3.94 7.95
CA GLU A 182 -7.42 5.21 8.64
C GLU A 182 -8.54 5.25 9.69
N ALA A 183 -8.18 5.42 10.95
CA ALA A 183 -9.13 5.56 12.05
C ALA A 183 -9.30 7.04 12.41
N LYS A 184 -10.55 7.50 12.56
CA LYS A 184 -10.87 8.89 12.89
C LYS A 184 -11.85 8.99 14.06
N GLY A 185 -11.66 9.98 14.91
CA GLY A 185 -12.59 10.25 16.02
C GLY A 185 -13.85 11.02 15.59
N SER A 186 -13.79 11.74 14.48
CA SER A 186 -14.91 12.52 13.94
C SER A 186 -14.73 12.77 12.45
N PRO A 187 -15.79 12.66 11.65
CA PRO A 187 -15.74 12.97 10.22
C PRO A 187 -15.52 14.46 9.90
N LYS A 188 -15.58 15.35 10.90
CA LYS A 188 -15.48 16.80 10.70
C LYS A 188 -14.06 17.37 10.80
N ALA A 189 -13.09 16.63 11.34
CA ALA A 189 -11.78 17.16 11.66
C ALA A 189 -10.81 17.22 10.46
N THR A 190 -10.93 16.30 9.53
CA THR A 190 -10.14 16.20 8.27
C THR A 190 -10.99 15.50 7.23
N ASN A 191 -10.68 15.67 5.94
CA ASN A 191 -11.33 14.84 4.91
C ASN A 191 -10.67 13.43 4.90
N PRO A 192 -11.27 12.43 5.58
CA PRO A 192 -10.67 11.10 5.70
C PRO A 192 -10.55 10.40 4.35
N ILE A 193 -11.42 10.74 3.40
CA ILE A 193 -11.42 10.17 2.05
C ILE A 193 -10.22 10.69 1.26
N ALA A 194 -9.96 12.01 1.28
CA ALA A 194 -8.79 12.58 0.61
C ALA A 194 -7.48 12.00 1.16
N GLN A 195 -7.38 11.89 2.47
CA GLN A 195 -6.21 11.35 3.15
C GLN A 195 -6.00 9.87 2.78
N LEU A 196 -7.03 9.04 2.91
CA LEU A 196 -6.98 7.62 2.57
C LEU A 196 -6.66 7.42 1.09
N LEU A 197 -7.35 8.12 0.19
CA LEU A 197 -7.13 8.07 -1.25
C LEU A 197 -5.69 8.49 -1.62
N GLY A 198 -5.16 9.51 -0.93
CA GLY A 198 -3.77 9.95 -1.09
C GLY A 198 -2.77 8.84 -0.74
N TYR A 199 -2.97 8.15 0.38
CA TYR A 199 -2.14 7.00 0.75
C TYR A 199 -2.23 5.87 -0.27
N MET A 200 -3.44 5.49 -0.65
CA MET A 200 -3.69 4.43 -1.63
C MET A 200 -3.10 4.77 -3.00
N GLY A 201 -3.27 6.01 -3.45
CA GLY A 201 -2.77 6.48 -4.73
C GLY A 201 -1.24 6.45 -4.81
N CYS A 202 -0.52 6.81 -3.74
CA CYS A 202 0.93 6.68 -3.67
C CYS A 202 1.38 5.22 -3.84
N ILE A 203 0.68 4.28 -3.18
CA ILE A 203 0.96 2.85 -3.29
C ILE A 203 0.65 2.35 -4.71
N HIS A 204 -0.50 2.71 -5.26
CA HIS A 204 -0.88 2.37 -6.62
C HIS A 204 0.17 2.81 -7.64
N ARG A 205 0.64 4.06 -7.55
CA ARG A 205 1.70 4.59 -8.41
C ARG A 205 3.04 3.88 -8.19
N ALA A 206 3.39 3.56 -6.94
CA ALA A 206 4.59 2.77 -6.64
C ALA A 206 4.50 1.37 -7.27
N ARG A 207 3.34 0.71 -7.18
CA ARG A 207 3.12 -0.60 -7.81
C ARG A 207 3.24 -0.53 -9.33
N LYS A 208 2.69 0.52 -9.96
CA LYS A 208 2.84 0.75 -11.40
C LYS A 208 4.30 0.98 -11.80
N SER A 209 5.02 1.82 -11.06
CA SER A 209 6.43 2.11 -11.36
C SER A 209 7.36 0.90 -11.21
N GLU A 210 6.98 -0.06 -10.35
CA GLU A 210 7.69 -1.35 -10.19
C GLU A 210 7.23 -2.43 -11.18
N GLY A 211 6.38 -2.07 -12.15
CA GLY A 211 5.89 -3.00 -13.16
C GLY A 211 5.03 -4.14 -12.60
N LYS A 212 4.38 -3.95 -11.44
CA LYS A 212 3.51 -4.98 -10.87
C LYS A 212 2.34 -5.26 -11.81
N ARG A 213 2.08 -6.52 -12.10
CA ARG A 213 0.96 -6.96 -12.96
C ARG A 213 -0.40 -6.54 -12.41
N ASN A 214 -0.52 -6.48 -11.10
CA ASN A 214 -1.71 -6.03 -10.42
C ASN A 214 -1.37 -4.85 -9.49
N CYS A 215 -1.90 -3.68 -9.81
CA CYS A 215 -1.65 -2.42 -9.11
C CYS A 215 -2.83 -2.00 -8.21
N GLY A 216 -3.87 -2.84 -8.11
CA GLY A 216 -5.03 -2.58 -7.27
C GLY A 216 -4.64 -2.34 -5.82
N VAL A 217 -5.32 -1.40 -5.17
CA VAL A 217 -5.13 -1.06 -3.75
C VAL A 217 -6.49 -0.88 -3.11
N TYR A 218 -6.64 -1.40 -1.91
CA TYR A 218 -7.85 -1.25 -1.11
C TYR A 218 -7.61 -0.32 0.07
N GLY A 219 -8.68 0.25 0.61
CA GLY A 219 -8.59 1.11 1.77
C GLY A 219 -9.87 1.18 2.56
N MET A 220 -9.75 1.55 3.81
CA MET A 220 -10.87 1.72 4.72
C MET A 220 -10.63 2.90 5.65
N ALA A 221 -11.60 3.80 5.76
CA ALA A 221 -11.65 4.82 6.80
C ALA A 221 -12.80 4.53 7.75
N SER A 222 -12.57 4.67 9.06
CA SER A 222 -13.60 4.38 10.05
C SER A 222 -13.53 5.31 11.26
N THR A 223 -14.69 5.61 11.83
CA THR A 223 -14.85 6.24 13.15
C THR A 223 -15.24 5.22 14.24
N GLY A 224 -15.25 3.93 13.90
CA GLY A 224 -15.84 2.89 14.74
C GLY A 224 -17.35 2.70 14.52
N ASP A 225 -18.08 3.77 14.15
CA ASP A 225 -19.51 3.76 13.88
C ASP A 225 -19.85 3.86 12.37
N THR A 226 -19.01 4.56 11.63
CA THR A 226 -19.12 4.70 10.18
C THR A 226 -17.91 4.07 9.51
N TRP A 227 -18.11 3.41 8.38
CA TRP A 227 -17.09 2.69 7.66
C TRP A 227 -17.17 3.07 6.19
N THR A 228 -16.10 3.59 5.64
CA THR A 228 -16.02 3.91 4.21
C THR A 228 -14.89 3.08 3.60
N PHE A 229 -15.25 2.28 2.62
CA PHE A 229 -14.32 1.44 1.89
C PHE A 229 -13.98 2.06 0.55
N LEU A 230 -12.71 2.02 0.19
CA LEU A 230 -12.21 2.52 -1.09
C LEU A 230 -11.46 1.41 -1.84
N LYS A 231 -11.49 1.52 -3.16
CA LYS A 231 -10.74 0.67 -4.07
C LYS A 231 -10.10 1.55 -5.15
N ILE A 232 -8.87 1.28 -5.51
CA ILE A 232 -8.24 1.75 -6.74
C ILE A 232 -8.03 0.53 -7.63
N SER A 233 -8.53 0.56 -8.86
CA SER A 233 -8.38 -0.50 -9.86
C SER A 233 -7.01 -0.40 -10.57
N ASN A 234 -6.69 -1.40 -11.40
CA ASN A 234 -5.50 -1.35 -12.25
C ASN A 234 -5.47 -0.16 -13.21
N ASP A 235 -6.64 0.32 -13.62
CA ASP A 235 -6.80 1.41 -14.59
C ASP A 235 -6.75 2.80 -13.93
N SER A 236 -6.30 2.88 -12.67
CA SER A 236 -6.24 4.12 -11.89
C SER A 236 -7.62 4.75 -11.62
N LYS A 237 -8.67 3.95 -11.67
CA LYS A 237 -10.02 4.35 -11.29
C LYS A 237 -10.27 3.99 -9.84
N TRP A 238 -10.91 4.89 -9.09
CA TRP A 238 -11.23 4.66 -7.69
C TRP A 238 -12.74 4.73 -7.44
N ALA A 239 -13.19 3.91 -6.51
CA ALA A 239 -14.57 3.86 -6.07
C ALA A 239 -14.65 3.92 -4.55
N GLU A 240 -15.78 4.44 -4.05
CA GLU A 240 -16.06 4.53 -2.62
C GLU A 240 -17.37 3.80 -2.31
N TYR A 241 -17.38 3.15 -1.14
CA TYR A 241 -18.52 2.44 -0.64
C TYR A 241 -18.72 2.73 0.85
N PRO A 242 -19.57 3.71 1.22
CA PRO A 242 -19.90 4.00 2.60
C PRO A 242 -20.85 2.96 3.18
N VAL A 243 -20.57 2.51 4.40
CA VAL A 243 -21.38 1.55 5.16
C VAL A 243 -21.65 2.11 6.55
N ALA A 244 -22.91 2.21 6.91
CA ALA A 244 -23.28 2.47 8.29
C ALA A 244 -23.02 1.20 9.12
N GLY A 245 -22.19 1.32 10.14
CA GLY A 245 -21.83 0.23 11.04
C GLY A 245 -22.02 0.63 12.48
N ARG A 246 -23.24 1.04 12.86
CA ARG A 246 -23.53 1.32 14.27
C ARG A 246 -23.35 0.06 15.10
N GLN A 247 -22.98 0.23 16.38
CA GLN A 247 -22.83 -0.86 17.34
C GLN A 247 -24.00 -1.87 17.23
N GLY A 248 -23.69 -3.10 16.82
CA GLY A 248 -24.66 -4.17 16.57
C GLY A 248 -24.89 -4.53 15.10
N HIS A 249 -24.27 -3.82 14.14
CA HIS A 249 -24.40 -4.08 12.70
C HIS A 249 -23.03 -4.01 11.99
N LEU A 250 -22.03 -4.71 12.55
CA LEU A 250 -20.69 -4.78 11.98
C LEU A 250 -20.46 -5.93 11.00
N GLU A 251 -21.50 -6.77 10.75
CA GLU A 251 -21.39 -7.92 9.85
C GLU A 251 -21.02 -7.53 8.43
N LYS A 252 -21.56 -6.43 7.91
CA LYS A 252 -21.22 -5.94 6.57
C LYS A 252 -19.83 -5.31 6.52
N PRO A 253 -19.43 -4.38 7.42
CA PRO A 253 -18.04 -3.90 7.51
C PRO A 253 -17.02 -5.03 7.69
N PHE A 254 -17.31 -5.98 8.58
CA PHE A 254 -16.45 -7.13 8.81
C PHE A 254 -16.30 -8.00 7.56
N GLY A 255 -17.40 -8.32 6.89
CA GLY A 255 -17.40 -9.08 5.64
C GLY A 255 -16.58 -8.40 4.54
N LEU A 256 -16.74 -7.08 4.38
CA LEU A 256 -15.96 -6.28 3.43
C LEU A 256 -14.46 -6.31 3.74
N LEU A 257 -14.09 -6.13 5.02
CA LEU A 257 -12.69 -6.16 5.41
C LEU A 257 -12.06 -7.54 5.20
N VAL A 258 -12.75 -8.62 5.56
CA VAL A 258 -12.28 -9.99 5.26
C VAL A 258 -12.14 -10.21 3.76
N TRP A 259 -13.10 -9.76 2.96
CA TRP A 259 -13.04 -9.86 1.51
C TRP A 259 -11.84 -9.07 0.94
N MET A 260 -11.61 -7.83 1.40
CA MET A 260 -10.46 -7.03 0.98
C MET A 260 -9.12 -7.69 1.33
N LEU A 261 -9.00 -8.25 2.53
CA LEU A 261 -7.80 -8.96 2.95
C LEU A 261 -7.55 -10.21 2.08
N LYS A 262 -8.60 -10.97 1.75
CA LYS A 262 -8.48 -12.11 0.82
C LYS A 262 -8.08 -11.66 -0.58
N LYS A 263 -8.66 -10.59 -1.10
CA LYS A 263 -8.26 -10.00 -2.39
C LYS A 263 -6.81 -9.51 -2.34
N ALA A 264 -6.40 -8.83 -1.27
CA ALA A 264 -5.03 -8.36 -1.07
C ALA A 264 -4.03 -9.53 -1.06
N ALA A 265 -4.35 -10.63 -0.39
CA ALA A 265 -3.53 -11.83 -0.39
C ALA A 265 -3.40 -12.44 -1.80
N ALA A 266 -4.49 -12.43 -2.58
CA ALA A 266 -4.47 -12.93 -3.96
C ALA A 266 -3.66 -12.03 -4.92
N LEU A 267 -3.33 -10.79 -4.54
CA LEU A 267 -2.44 -9.90 -5.29
C LEU A 267 -0.94 -10.25 -5.09
N SER A 268 -0.62 -11.07 -4.09
CA SER A 268 0.74 -11.56 -3.91
C SER A 268 1.12 -12.50 -5.04
N PRO A 269 2.35 -12.41 -5.59
CA PRO A 269 2.81 -13.42 -6.55
C PRO A 269 2.70 -14.81 -5.89
N PRO A 270 2.21 -15.84 -6.61
CA PRO A 270 2.34 -17.19 -6.12
C PRO A 270 3.83 -17.45 -5.87
N HIS A 271 4.17 -18.23 -4.84
CA HIS A 271 5.52 -18.74 -4.64
C HIS A 271 5.84 -19.63 -5.86
N SER A 272 6.31 -19.05 -6.93
CA SER A 272 7.11 -19.80 -7.89
C SER A 272 8.41 -20.14 -7.15
N LYS A 273 8.50 -21.37 -6.67
CA LYS A 273 9.78 -22.04 -6.65
C LYS A 273 10.19 -22.17 -8.12
N GLU A 274 10.73 -21.13 -8.68
CA GLU A 274 11.63 -21.27 -9.81
C GLU A 274 12.85 -22.00 -9.25
N THR A 275 12.74 -23.29 -9.27
CA THR A 275 13.88 -24.18 -9.36
C THR A 275 14.49 -23.83 -10.70
N SER A 276 15.48 -22.95 -10.70
CA SER A 276 16.46 -22.83 -11.76
C SER A 276 17.29 -24.13 -11.76
N ALA A 277 16.71 -25.17 -12.32
CA ALA A 277 17.37 -26.37 -12.77
C ALA A 277 17.28 -26.34 -14.29
N GLU A 278 17.94 -25.38 -14.90
CA GLU A 278 18.50 -25.59 -16.24
C GLU A 278 19.71 -26.48 -16.06
N THR A 279 19.48 -27.77 -16.02
CA THR A 279 20.47 -28.78 -16.40
C THR A 279 20.72 -28.60 -17.89
N ASN A 280 21.81 -27.95 -18.22
CA ASN A 280 22.45 -28.10 -19.50
C ASN A 280 22.91 -29.58 -19.59
N ASP A 281 22.07 -30.48 -20.05
CA ASP A 281 22.44 -31.72 -20.64
C ASP A 281 22.68 -31.49 -22.15
N ASP A 282 23.87 -31.05 -22.47
CA ASP A 282 24.45 -31.21 -23.80
C ASP A 282 24.78 -32.68 -23.95
N PRO A 283 24.22 -33.40 -24.92
CA PRO A 283 24.67 -34.73 -25.23
C PRO A 283 26.03 -34.65 -25.94
N MET A 284 27.11 -35.00 -25.23
CA MET A 284 28.40 -35.26 -25.86
C MET A 284 28.27 -36.47 -26.76
N ASP A 285 28.30 -36.21 -28.06
CA ASP A 285 28.58 -37.19 -29.08
C ASP A 285 29.97 -37.83 -28.84
N LEU A 286 29.97 -39.04 -28.35
CA LEU A 286 31.14 -39.89 -28.35
C LEU A 286 31.16 -40.70 -29.66
N GLU A 287 31.75 -40.14 -30.69
CA GLU A 287 32.31 -40.95 -31.78
C GLU A 287 33.50 -41.73 -31.25
N SER A 288 33.40 -43.04 -31.30
CA SER A 288 34.53 -44.00 -31.15
C SER A 288 35.14 -44.34 -32.52
N PRO A 289 36.45 -44.31 -32.65
CA PRO A 289 37.08 -44.72 -33.89
C PRO A 289 37.32 -46.24 -33.93
N VAL A 290 37.10 -46.81 -35.12
CA VAL A 290 37.51 -48.09 -35.74
C VAL A 290 36.76 -49.31 -35.28
#